data_d6e20afd135338b6da56eb30c259c786
#
_entry.id   d6e20afd135338b6da56eb30c259c786
#
_cell.length_a   1.000
_cell.length_b   1.000
_cell.length_c   1.000
_cell.angle_alpha   90.00
_cell.angle_beta   90.00
_cell.angle_gamma   90.00
#
_symmetry.space_group_name_H-M   'P 1'
#
loop_
_entity.id
_entity.type
_entity.pdbx_description
1 polymer ?
#
loop_
_entity_poly.entity_id
_entity_poly.type
_entity_poly.pdbx_seq_one_letter_code
_entity_poly.pdbx_strand_id
1 'polypeptide(L)'
;MLLKACLFEFIGTFILILLGDGVVAGCCLKKTKAEGAGWAVITMAWGFAVMCGVFIAGPYSGAHLNPAVSLGLAIAGSFTWAWVLPYSLVQILGAFCGASLVYAIYKDHFDATEDSGTKLGVFCTAPAIRNNWRNLLSEIVGTWLLILCIIAFATEGEATTISGAEVHMGAHGAFPVTLLIMAIGMSLGATTGYAINPARDLGPRIAHAILPIKGKGGSGWDYSWIPIAGPLLGAALAAGCSLLIF
;
A
#
# COMPACT_ATOMS: atom_id res chain seq x y z
N MET A 1 -10.27 7.03 -21.80
CA MET A 1 -9.18 7.40 -20.89
C MET A 1 -9.33 6.77 -19.52
N LEU A 2 -10.39 7.04 -18.77
CA LEU A 2 -10.61 6.49 -17.40
C LEU A 2 -10.55 4.95 -17.33
N LEU A 3 -11.21 4.22 -18.23
CA LEU A 3 -11.23 2.75 -18.19
C LEU A 3 -9.82 2.13 -18.28
N LYS A 4 -8.96 2.70 -19.18
CA LYS A 4 -7.56 2.26 -19.28
C LYS A 4 -6.78 2.55 -18.02
N ALA A 5 -6.94 3.73 -17.44
CA ALA A 5 -6.30 4.10 -16.18
C ALA A 5 -6.75 3.20 -15.03
N CYS A 6 -8.06 2.93 -14.89
CA CYS A 6 -8.59 1.98 -13.90
C CYS A 6 -8.02 0.56 -14.08
N LEU A 7 -7.84 0.09 -15.31
CA LEU A 7 -7.22 -1.22 -15.56
C LEU A 7 -5.78 -1.26 -15.02
N PHE A 8 -4.99 -0.18 -15.21
CA PHE A 8 -3.63 -0.13 -14.73
C PHE A 8 -3.54 0.09 -13.22
N GLU A 9 -4.49 0.81 -12.60
CA GLU A 9 -4.62 0.86 -11.14
C GLU A 9 -4.92 -0.51 -10.55
N PHE A 10 -5.82 -1.28 -11.18
CA PHE A 10 -6.09 -2.66 -10.80
C PHE A 10 -4.82 -3.54 -10.90
N ILE A 11 -4.13 -3.52 -12.06
CA ILE A 11 -2.94 -4.34 -12.29
C ILE A 11 -1.82 -3.94 -11.33
N GLY A 12 -1.54 -2.64 -11.18
CA GLY A 12 -0.51 -2.14 -10.29
C GLY A 12 -0.76 -2.51 -8.84
N THR A 13 -2.01 -2.37 -8.36
CA THR A 13 -2.36 -2.74 -6.99
C THR A 13 -2.37 -4.27 -6.79
N PHE A 14 -2.78 -5.03 -7.78
CA PHE A 14 -2.65 -6.50 -7.78
C PHE A 14 -1.19 -6.91 -7.56
N ILE A 15 -0.24 -6.33 -8.32
CA ILE A 15 1.19 -6.64 -8.20
C ILE A 15 1.75 -6.18 -6.86
N LEU A 16 1.38 -4.98 -6.42
CA LEU A 16 1.73 -4.46 -5.11
C LEU A 16 1.40 -5.45 -4.00
N ILE A 17 0.18 -5.98 -4.00
CA ILE A 17 -0.28 -6.90 -2.95
C ILE A 17 0.28 -8.31 -3.17
N LEU A 18 0.38 -8.78 -4.39
CA LEU A 18 1.00 -10.09 -4.67
C LEU A 18 2.42 -10.18 -4.10
N LEU A 19 3.22 -9.13 -4.26
CA LEU A 19 4.59 -9.09 -3.74
C LEU A 19 4.63 -8.74 -2.24
N GLY A 20 3.81 -7.79 -1.79
CA GLY A 20 3.78 -7.32 -0.41
C GLY A 20 3.23 -8.36 0.57
N ASP A 21 2.06 -8.91 0.31
CA ASP A 21 1.53 -10.03 1.12
C ASP A 21 2.38 -11.29 0.94
N GLY A 22 2.95 -11.47 -0.27
CA GLY A 22 3.86 -12.59 -0.58
C GLY A 22 5.09 -12.60 0.31
N VAL A 23 5.76 -11.47 0.54
CA VAL A 23 6.91 -11.42 1.45
C VAL A 23 6.50 -11.67 2.90
N VAL A 24 5.33 -11.16 3.31
CA VAL A 24 4.82 -11.43 4.67
C VAL A 24 4.53 -12.92 4.85
N ALA A 25 3.89 -13.56 3.86
CA ALA A 25 3.70 -15.01 3.84
C ALA A 25 5.04 -15.75 3.94
N GLY A 26 6.02 -15.35 3.13
CA GLY A 26 7.36 -15.95 3.15
C GLY A 26 8.08 -15.81 4.49
N CYS A 27 8.00 -14.65 5.14
CA CYS A 27 8.69 -14.39 6.40
C CYS A 27 7.99 -14.95 7.63
N CYS A 28 6.65 -15.06 7.61
CA CYS A 28 5.87 -15.33 8.80
C CYS A 28 5.23 -16.71 8.84
N LEU A 29 4.88 -17.31 7.69
CA LEU A 29 4.28 -18.63 7.64
C LEU A 29 5.35 -19.72 7.89
N LYS A 30 4.88 -20.85 8.45
CA LYS A 30 5.74 -21.99 8.78
C LYS A 30 6.26 -22.72 7.54
N LYS A 31 7.46 -23.26 7.67
CA LYS A 31 8.16 -24.11 6.68
C LYS A 31 8.47 -23.42 5.37
N THR A 32 8.42 -22.09 5.31
CA THR A 32 8.94 -21.35 4.16
C THR A 32 10.46 -21.26 4.22
N LYS A 33 11.14 -21.00 3.10
CA LYS A 33 12.58 -20.79 3.07
C LYS A 33 13.01 -19.47 3.73
N ALA A 34 12.09 -18.51 3.86
CA ALA A 34 12.34 -17.20 4.45
C ALA A 34 11.74 -17.06 5.86
N GLU A 35 11.26 -18.15 6.48
CA GLU A 35 10.68 -18.12 7.84
C GLU A 35 11.64 -17.42 8.80
N GLY A 36 11.15 -16.37 9.49
CA GLY A 36 11.93 -15.61 10.46
C GLY A 36 12.90 -14.59 9.88
N ALA A 37 12.84 -14.28 8.56
CA ALA A 37 13.75 -13.29 7.94
C ALA A 37 13.60 -11.86 8.50
N GLY A 38 12.48 -11.54 9.13
CA GLY A 38 12.31 -10.37 9.96
C GLY A 38 11.77 -9.12 9.24
N TRP A 39 11.55 -8.09 10.07
CA TRP A 39 10.86 -6.86 9.67
C TRP A 39 11.58 -6.07 8.58
N ALA A 40 12.90 -6.04 8.58
CA ALA A 40 13.68 -5.33 7.56
C ALA A 40 13.45 -5.92 6.16
N VAL A 41 13.42 -7.24 6.02
CA VAL A 41 13.14 -7.90 4.74
C VAL A 41 11.72 -7.59 4.27
N ILE A 42 10.74 -7.63 5.18
CA ILE A 42 9.35 -7.28 4.88
C ILE A 42 9.26 -5.84 4.34
N THR A 43 9.84 -4.88 5.04
CA THR A 43 9.73 -3.46 4.67
C THR A 43 10.47 -3.14 3.37
N MET A 44 11.62 -3.75 3.13
CA MET A 44 12.34 -3.62 1.86
C MET A 44 11.51 -4.17 0.70
N ALA A 45 10.95 -5.37 0.85
CA ALA A 45 10.15 -5.99 -0.21
C ALA A 45 8.86 -5.21 -0.48
N TRP A 46 8.21 -4.60 0.52
CA TRP A 46 7.09 -3.70 0.30
C TRP A 46 7.47 -2.47 -0.54
N GLY A 47 8.65 -1.89 -0.32
CA GLY A 47 9.16 -0.82 -1.18
C GLY A 47 9.33 -1.28 -2.63
N PHE A 48 9.95 -2.44 -2.85
CA PHE A 48 10.09 -3.01 -4.19
C PHE A 48 8.74 -3.42 -4.82
N ALA A 49 7.78 -3.85 -4.02
CA ALA A 49 6.42 -4.14 -4.48
C ALA A 49 5.73 -2.88 -5.03
N VAL A 50 5.86 -1.75 -4.32
CA VAL A 50 5.40 -0.44 -4.81
C VAL A 50 6.11 -0.08 -6.11
N MET A 51 7.43 -0.23 -6.18
CA MET A 51 8.21 0.06 -7.38
C MET A 51 7.71 -0.71 -8.61
N CYS A 52 7.50 -2.02 -8.47
CA CYS A 52 6.97 -2.85 -9.56
C CYS A 52 5.59 -2.39 -10.01
N GLY A 53 4.70 -2.08 -9.07
CA GLY A 53 3.37 -1.55 -9.37
C GLY A 53 3.43 -0.21 -10.10
N VAL A 54 4.31 0.71 -9.65
CA VAL A 54 4.50 2.03 -10.26
C VAL A 54 5.08 1.92 -11.66
N PHE A 55 6.07 1.05 -11.90
CA PHE A 55 6.62 0.85 -13.25
C PHE A 55 5.56 0.43 -14.27
N ILE A 56 4.63 -0.43 -13.86
CA ILE A 56 3.60 -0.95 -14.77
C ILE A 56 2.47 0.05 -14.96
N ALA A 57 2.01 0.68 -13.89
CA ALA A 57 0.82 1.52 -13.92
C ALA A 57 1.13 3.00 -14.25
N GLY A 58 2.31 3.49 -13.89
CA GLY A 58 2.69 4.90 -13.96
C GLY A 58 2.39 5.58 -15.30
N PRO A 59 2.84 5.02 -16.43
CA PRO A 59 2.64 5.64 -17.74
C PRO A 59 1.17 5.75 -18.18
N TYR A 60 0.25 5.07 -17.49
CA TYR A 60 -1.15 4.95 -17.90
C TYR A 60 -2.16 5.53 -16.93
N SER A 61 -1.86 5.50 -15.63
CA SER A 61 -2.78 5.91 -14.58
C SER A 61 -2.18 6.93 -13.60
N GLY A 62 -0.88 7.14 -13.64
CA GLY A 62 -0.15 7.86 -12.59
C GLY A 62 0.20 6.99 -11.39
N ALA A 63 -0.20 5.71 -11.41
CA ALA A 63 0.10 4.70 -10.38
C ALA A 63 -0.16 5.17 -8.95
N HIS A 64 -1.38 5.54 -8.65
CA HIS A 64 -1.77 5.87 -7.28
C HIS A 64 -1.73 4.62 -6.39
N LEU A 65 -2.28 3.50 -6.83
CA LEU A 65 -2.30 2.19 -6.18
C LEU A 65 -2.84 2.24 -4.73
N ASN A 66 -3.48 3.35 -4.37
CA ASN A 66 -3.83 3.71 -3.00
C ASN A 66 -4.96 4.74 -3.00
N PRO A 67 -6.12 4.46 -2.38
CA PRO A 67 -7.20 5.43 -2.26
C PRO A 67 -6.80 6.72 -1.53
N ALA A 68 -5.87 6.65 -0.55
CA ALA A 68 -5.39 7.82 0.17
C ALA A 68 -4.52 8.72 -0.74
N VAL A 69 -3.71 8.14 -1.65
CA VAL A 69 -2.99 8.90 -2.67
C VAL A 69 -3.97 9.59 -3.61
N SER A 70 -4.97 8.86 -4.12
CA SER A 70 -5.99 9.43 -5.01
C SER A 70 -6.73 10.59 -4.37
N LEU A 71 -7.11 10.45 -3.09
CA LEU A 71 -7.77 11.50 -2.33
C LEU A 71 -6.84 12.71 -2.09
N GLY A 72 -5.62 12.47 -1.63
CA GLY A 72 -4.64 13.51 -1.31
C GLY A 72 -4.31 14.37 -2.54
N LEU A 73 -4.07 13.74 -3.69
CA LEU A 73 -3.81 14.44 -4.95
C LEU A 73 -5.05 15.19 -5.46
N ALA A 74 -6.27 14.67 -5.21
CA ALA A 74 -7.50 15.39 -5.57
C ALA A 74 -7.70 16.65 -4.71
N ILE A 75 -7.40 16.58 -3.40
CA ILE A 75 -7.45 17.73 -2.50
C ILE A 75 -6.38 18.77 -2.89
N ALA A 76 -5.17 18.32 -3.25
CA ALA A 76 -4.09 19.18 -3.72
C ALA A 76 -4.33 19.77 -5.12
N GLY A 77 -5.43 19.41 -5.81
CA GLY A 77 -5.77 19.93 -7.15
C GLY A 77 -5.04 19.23 -8.31
N SER A 78 -4.24 18.21 -8.04
CA SER A 78 -3.45 17.48 -9.04
C SER A 78 -4.16 16.27 -9.62
N PHE A 79 -5.38 15.96 -9.14
CA PHE A 79 -6.16 14.82 -9.63
C PHE A 79 -7.67 15.12 -9.69
N THR A 80 -8.35 14.54 -10.66
CA THR A 80 -9.78 14.78 -10.89
C THR A 80 -10.64 14.04 -9.87
N TRP A 81 -11.48 14.77 -9.12
CA TRP A 81 -12.36 14.20 -8.09
C TRP A 81 -13.27 13.06 -8.60
N ALA A 82 -13.79 13.17 -9.82
CA ALA A 82 -14.64 12.15 -10.43
C ALA A 82 -13.93 10.78 -10.60
N TRP A 83 -12.60 10.74 -10.55
CA TRP A 83 -11.82 9.52 -10.71
C TRP A 83 -11.40 8.88 -9.38
N VAL A 84 -11.53 9.59 -8.25
CA VAL A 84 -11.15 9.08 -6.92
C VAL A 84 -11.88 7.79 -6.57
N LEU A 85 -13.21 7.78 -6.70
CA LEU A 85 -14.01 6.58 -6.41
C LEU A 85 -13.76 5.42 -7.37
N PRO A 86 -13.77 5.60 -8.70
CA PRO A 86 -13.39 4.54 -9.65
C PRO A 86 -12.01 3.94 -9.35
N TYR A 87 -10.99 4.76 -9.11
CA TYR A 87 -9.65 4.29 -8.76
C TYR A 87 -9.69 3.46 -7.47
N SER A 88 -10.31 3.97 -6.41
CA SER A 88 -10.40 3.28 -5.12
C SER A 88 -11.04 1.89 -5.25
N LEU A 89 -12.10 1.77 -6.03
CA LEU A 89 -12.79 0.49 -6.23
C LEU A 89 -11.91 -0.53 -6.96
N VAL A 90 -11.24 -0.14 -8.04
CA VAL A 90 -10.39 -1.07 -8.80
C VAL A 90 -9.09 -1.38 -8.06
N GLN A 91 -8.56 -0.47 -7.24
CA GLN A 91 -7.43 -0.71 -6.34
C GLN A 91 -7.79 -1.77 -5.29
N ILE A 92 -8.95 -1.66 -4.64
CA ILE A 92 -9.43 -2.67 -3.67
C ILE A 92 -9.62 -4.03 -4.34
N LEU A 93 -10.17 -4.05 -5.55
CA LEU A 93 -10.35 -5.30 -6.32
C LEU A 93 -9.00 -5.92 -6.71
N GLY A 94 -8.04 -5.12 -7.17
CA GLY A 94 -6.69 -5.56 -7.47
C GLY A 94 -6.01 -6.15 -6.23
N ALA A 95 -6.12 -5.48 -5.09
CA ALA A 95 -5.61 -5.94 -3.81
C ALA A 95 -6.23 -7.27 -3.37
N PHE A 96 -7.55 -7.42 -3.50
CA PHE A 96 -8.26 -8.67 -3.24
C PHE A 96 -7.72 -9.83 -4.10
N CYS A 97 -7.57 -9.60 -5.40
CA CYS A 97 -7.05 -10.62 -6.32
C CYS A 97 -5.59 -10.98 -6.02
N GLY A 98 -4.73 -9.99 -5.71
CA GLY A 98 -3.34 -10.21 -5.34
C GLY A 98 -3.21 -11.08 -4.09
N ALA A 99 -3.94 -10.74 -3.04
CA ALA A 99 -3.97 -11.52 -1.79
C ALA A 99 -4.52 -12.94 -1.99
N SER A 100 -5.54 -13.08 -2.84
CA SER A 100 -6.11 -14.39 -3.18
C SER A 100 -5.09 -15.29 -3.88
N LEU A 101 -4.26 -14.72 -4.76
CA LEU A 101 -3.18 -15.45 -5.42
C LEU A 101 -2.05 -15.80 -4.45
N VAL A 102 -1.71 -14.93 -3.50
CA VAL A 102 -0.77 -15.26 -2.41
C VAL A 102 -1.25 -16.47 -1.62
N TYR A 103 -2.53 -16.50 -1.24
CA TYR A 103 -3.10 -17.67 -0.57
C TYR A 103 -2.95 -18.94 -1.41
N ALA A 104 -3.24 -18.88 -2.71
CA ALA A 104 -3.11 -20.05 -3.58
C ALA A 104 -1.67 -20.56 -3.68
N ILE A 105 -0.67 -19.64 -3.75
CA ILE A 105 0.75 -19.98 -3.81
C ILE A 105 1.24 -20.58 -2.50
N TYR A 106 0.82 -20.01 -1.36
CA TYR A 106 1.29 -20.39 -0.03
C TYR A 106 0.34 -21.34 0.73
N LYS A 107 -0.63 -21.96 0.05
CA LYS A 107 -1.68 -22.79 0.65
C LYS A 107 -1.15 -23.79 1.68
N ASP A 108 -0.11 -24.55 1.33
CA ASP A 108 0.46 -25.57 2.20
C ASP A 108 1.15 -24.98 3.44
N HIS A 109 1.71 -23.78 3.30
CA HIS A 109 2.33 -23.05 4.42
C HIS A 109 1.27 -22.46 5.36
N PHE A 110 0.12 -21.98 4.81
CA PHE A 110 -1.03 -21.61 5.63
C PHE A 110 -1.56 -22.80 6.42
N ASP A 111 -1.65 -23.98 5.81
CA ASP A 111 -2.12 -25.20 6.48
C ASP A 111 -1.14 -25.68 7.55
N ALA A 112 0.17 -25.46 7.36
CA ALA A 112 1.23 -25.79 8.33
C ALA A 112 1.36 -24.78 9.48
N THR A 113 0.76 -23.59 9.37
CA THR A 113 0.79 -22.54 10.39
C THR A 113 -0.44 -22.69 11.30
N GLU A 114 -0.26 -22.78 12.60
CA GLU A 114 -1.38 -22.91 13.55
C GLU A 114 -1.94 -21.57 13.98
N ASP A 115 -1.07 -20.57 14.18
CA ASP A 115 -1.45 -19.26 14.72
C ASP A 115 -2.33 -18.47 13.71
N SER A 116 -3.56 -18.18 14.13
CA SER A 116 -4.53 -17.45 13.32
C SER A 116 -4.17 -15.98 13.12
N GLY A 117 -3.47 -15.38 14.08
CA GLY A 117 -2.99 -14.00 13.99
C GLY A 117 -1.93 -13.85 12.90
N THR A 118 -0.99 -14.80 12.81
CA THR A 118 0.01 -14.86 11.73
C THR A 118 -0.66 -15.00 10.36
N LYS A 119 -1.68 -15.86 10.25
CA LYS A 119 -2.44 -16.01 8.99
C LYS A 119 -3.13 -14.72 8.59
N LEU A 120 -3.79 -14.03 9.53
CA LEU A 120 -4.41 -12.74 9.29
C LEU A 120 -3.38 -11.68 8.88
N GLY A 121 -2.22 -11.67 9.56
CA GLY A 121 -1.13 -10.73 9.31
C GLY A 121 -0.51 -10.80 7.91
N VAL A 122 -0.68 -11.91 7.19
CA VAL A 122 -0.29 -12.00 5.77
C VAL A 122 -1.17 -11.10 4.90
N PHE A 123 -2.45 -11.00 5.20
CA PHE A 123 -3.42 -10.29 4.40
C PHE A 123 -3.54 -8.80 4.74
N CYS A 124 -3.72 -8.50 6.02
CA CYS A 124 -4.06 -7.17 6.47
C CYS A 124 -3.35 -6.78 7.76
N THR A 125 -3.32 -5.49 8.04
CA THR A 125 -2.60 -4.97 9.17
C THR A 125 -3.36 -5.19 10.49
N ALA A 126 -2.59 -5.40 11.54
CA ALA A 126 -3.05 -5.46 12.90
C ALA A 126 -2.02 -4.79 13.82
N PRO A 127 -2.44 -4.16 14.92
CA PRO A 127 -1.50 -3.48 15.80
C PRO A 127 -0.72 -4.49 16.65
N ALA A 128 0.56 -4.24 16.87
CA ALA A 128 1.37 -4.99 17.83
C ALA A 128 0.82 -4.83 19.27
N ILE A 129 0.36 -3.61 19.60
CA ILE A 129 -0.35 -3.31 20.84
C ILE A 129 -1.63 -2.57 20.50
N ARG A 130 -2.78 -3.11 20.93
CA ARG A 130 -4.06 -2.50 20.62
C ARG A 130 -4.32 -1.26 21.46
N ASN A 131 -4.23 -0.10 20.82
CA ASN A 131 -4.68 1.19 21.34
C ASN A 131 -5.20 2.02 20.16
N ASN A 132 -6.51 2.08 20.01
CA ASN A 132 -7.14 2.62 18.82
C ASN A 132 -6.68 4.06 18.49
N TRP A 133 -6.51 4.93 19.51
CA TRP A 133 -6.07 6.30 19.28
C TRP A 133 -4.62 6.41 18.84
N ARG A 134 -3.72 5.65 19.45
CA ARG A 134 -2.30 5.62 19.07
C ARG A 134 -2.11 4.95 17.72
N ASN A 135 -2.85 3.88 17.47
CA ASN A 135 -2.81 3.19 16.18
C ASN A 135 -3.36 4.08 15.05
N LEU A 136 -4.46 4.82 15.31
CA LEU A 136 -4.98 5.80 14.36
C LEU A 136 -3.95 6.90 14.07
N LEU A 137 -3.31 7.44 15.12
CA LEU A 137 -2.25 8.45 14.98
C LEU A 137 -1.08 7.93 14.12
N SER A 138 -0.65 6.67 14.35
CA SER A 138 0.41 6.04 13.57
C SER A 138 0.08 5.98 12.08
N GLU A 139 -1.14 5.57 11.73
CA GLU A 139 -1.61 5.51 10.34
C GLU A 139 -1.77 6.91 9.72
N ILE A 140 -2.26 7.90 10.49
CA ILE A 140 -2.34 9.30 10.05
C ILE A 140 -0.95 9.83 9.71
N VAL A 141 0.01 9.71 10.64
CA VAL A 141 1.37 10.26 10.47
C VAL A 141 2.11 9.56 9.33
N GLY A 142 2.04 8.23 9.26
CA GLY A 142 2.68 7.46 8.17
C GLY A 142 2.14 7.86 6.81
N THR A 143 0.83 8.05 6.68
CA THR A 143 0.21 8.45 5.41
C THR A 143 0.42 9.93 5.12
N TRP A 144 0.37 10.80 6.13
CA TRP A 144 0.73 12.22 5.97
C TRP A 144 2.13 12.37 5.37
N LEU A 145 3.11 11.66 5.92
CA LEU A 145 4.48 11.69 5.39
C LEU A 145 4.54 11.15 3.96
N LEU A 146 3.85 10.03 3.67
CA LEU A 146 3.78 9.45 2.34
C LEU A 146 3.28 10.45 1.30
N ILE A 147 2.13 11.06 1.55
CA ILE A 147 1.48 11.96 0.59
C ILE A 147 2.24 13.28 0.44
N LEU A 148 2.73 13.84 1.54
CA LEU A 148 3.53 15.07 1.49
C LEU A 148 4.78 14.89 0.63
N CYS A 149 5.50 13.77 0.80
CA CYS A 149 6.68 13.48 -0.01
C CYS A 149 6.32 13.19 -1.48
N ILE A 150 5.21 12.50 -1.75
CA ILE A 150 4.75 12.28 -3.15
C ILE A 150 4.50 13.63 -3.84
N ILE A 151 3.83 14.57 -3.17
CA ILE A 151 3.58 15.91 -3.72
C ILE A 151 4.91 16.65 -3.92
N ALA A 152 5.82 16.62 -2.94
CA ALA A 152 7.13 17.23 -3.07
C ALA A 152 7.95 16.66 -4.24
N PHE A 153 7.96 15.34 -4.41
CA PHE A 153 8.64 14.70 -5.55
C PHE A 153 8.06 15.12 -6.90
N ALA A 154 6.76 15.39 -6.96
CA ALA A 154 6.11 15.86 -8.19
C ALA A 154 6.49 17.30 -8.52
N THR A 155 6.68 18.18 -7.52
CA THR A 155 7.10 19.57 -7.73
C THR A 155 8.56 19.68 -8.17
N GLU A 156 9.44 18.81 -7.66
CA GLU A 156 10.85 18.78 -8.08
C GLU A 156 11.08 18.07 -9.41
N GLY A 157 10.13 17.24 -9.82
CA GLY A 157 10.20 16.44 -11.06
C GLY A 157 9.78 17.18 -12.32
N GLU A 158 9.49 18.49 -12.26
CA GLU A 158 9.29 19.30 -13.47
C GLU A 158 10.58 19.34 -14.29
N ALA A 159 10.43 19.09 -15.57
CA ALA A 159 11.51 18.85 -16.52
C ALA A 159 12.68 19.83 -16.34
N THR A 160 13.83 19.33 -15.91
CA THR A 160 15.07 20.10 -15.97
C THR A 160 15.52 20.15 -17.42
N THR A 161 15.52 21.35 -18.02
CA THR A 161 15.98 21.54 -19.40
C THR A 161 17.51 21.54 -19.40
N ILE A 162 18.13 20.48 -19.92
CA ILE A 162 19.56 20.44 -20.15
C ILE A 162 19.78 20.62 -21.67
N SER A 163 20.43 21.70 -22.05
CA SER A 163 20.74 22.00 -23.47
C SER A 163 19.51 22.05 -24.41
N GLY A 164 18.35 22.47 -23.89
CA GLY A 164 17.12 22.55 -24.70
C GLY A 164 16.35 21.22 -24.82
N ALA A 165 16.81 20.14 -24.21
CA ALA A 165 16.08 18.87 -24.12
C ALA A 165 15.41 18.71 -22.75
N GLU A 166 14.13 18.34 -22.76
CA GLU A 166 13.42 17.95 -21.53
C GLU A 166 13.96 16.60 -21.02
N VAL A 167 14.47 16.60 -19.79
CA VAL A 167 14.97 15.39 -19.14
C VAL A 167 13.92 14.92 -18.14
N HIS A 168 13.31 13.78 -18.41
CA HIS A 168 12.39 13.12 -17.51
C HIS A 168 13.09 11.97 -16.79
N MET A 169 12.75 11.75 -15.51
CA MET A 169 13.30 10.63 -14.73
C MET A 169 12.90 9.24 -15.28
N GLY A 170 11.88 9.17 -16.15
CA GLY A 170 11.43 7.92 -16.74
C GLY A 170 11.14 6.86 -15.70
N ALA A 171 11.67 5.63 -15.89
CA ALA A 171 11.52 4.53 -14.93
C ALA A 171 12.14 4.83 -13.54
N HIS A 172 13.10 5.74 -13.44
CA HIS A 172 13.71 6.11 -12.16
C HIS A 172 12.76 6.90 -11.25
N GLY A 173 11.67 7.48 -11.77
CA GLY A 173 10.66 8.19 -10.99
C GLY A 173 9.98 7.38 -9.90
N ALA A 174 9.99 6.04 -10.01
CA ALA A 174 9.49 5.16 -8.95
C ALA A 174 10.46 4.99 -7.77
N PHE A 175 11.75 5.29 -7.94
CA PHE A 175 12.78 5.00 -6.95
C PHE A 175 12.63 5.84 -5.66
N PRO A 176 12.35 7.15 -5.69
CA PRO A 176 12.11 7.94 -4.48
C PRO A 176 10.96 7.39 -3.64
N VAL A 177 9.85 7.03 -4.28
CA VAL A 177 8.69 6.45 -3.56
C VAL A 177 9.04 5.08 -2.95
N THR A 178 9.85 4.27 -3.64
CA THR A 178 10.35 2.99 -3.12
C THR A 178 11.09 3.19 -1.81
N LEU A 179 12.07 4.08 -1.80
CA LEU A 179 12.86 4.38 -0.60
C LEU A 179 11.99 4.99 0.52
N LEU A 180 11.03 5.82 0.17
CA LEU A 180 10.08 6.40 1.13
C LEU A 180 9.23 5.32 1.82
N ILE A 181 8.68 4.37 1.06
CA ILE A 181 7.92 3.23 1.63
C ILE A 181 8.80 2.41 2.57
N MET A 182 10.05 2.14 2.18
CA MET A 182 11.01 1.43 3.03
C MET A 182 11.29 2.22 4.33
N ALA A 183 11.54 3.52 4.23
CA ALA A 183 11.81 4.39 5.37
C ALA A 183 10.63 4.44 6.35
N ILE A 184 9.39 4.63 5.84
CA ILE A 184 8.18 4.61 6.66
C ILE A 184 8.01 3.26 7.34
N GLY A 185 8.16 2.16 6.60
CA GLY A 185 8.01 0.81 7.13
C GLY A 185 9.01 0.49 8.23
N MET A 186 10.29 0.82 8.02
CA MET A 186 11.36 0.58 8.98
C MET A 186 11.25 1.46 10.24
N SER A 187 10.82 2.72 10.09
CA SER A 187 10.84 3.71 11.17
C SER A 187 9.52 3.80 11.93
N LEU A 188 8.39 3.75 11.25
CA LEU A 188 7.05 4.01 11.80
C LEU A 188 6.13 2.78 11.74
N GLY A 189 6.46 1.78 10.93
CA GLY A 189 5.57 0.68 10.60
C GLY A 189 5.41 -0.38 11.67
N ALA A 190 6.34 -0.51 12.61
CA ALA A 190 6.37 -1.60 13.57
C ALA A 190 5.20 -1.59 14.59
N THR A 191 4.49 -0.48 14.72
CA THR A 191 3.38 -0.33 15.66
C THR A 191 2.06 -0.89 15.14
N THR A 192 1.77 -0.71 13.86
CA THR A 192 0.47 -1.05 13.22
C THR A 192 0.59 -1.94 12.00
N GLY A 193 1.79 -2.12 11.46
CA GLY A 193 1.99 -2.72 10.14
C GLY A 193 1.89 -1.72 8.99
N TYR A 194 1.88 -0.40 9.28
CA TYR A 194 1.85 0.71 8.33
C TYR A 194 0.97 0.45 7.10
N ALA A 195 -0.32 0.32 7.33
CA ALA A 195 -1.27 0.14 6.23
C ALA A 195 -1.11 1.25 5.20
N ILE A 196 -1.15 2.50 5.65
CA ILE A 196 -0.99 3.75 4.87
C ILE A 196 -1.71 3.75 3.51
N ASN A 197 -2.57 2.77 3.31
CA ASN A 197 -3.27 2.49 2.06
C ASN A 197 -4.56 1.70 2.36
N PRO A 198 -5.74 2.30 2.23
CA PRO A 198 -7.00 1.61 2.47
C PRO A 198 -7.23 0.36 1.60
N ALA A 199 -6.77 0.36 0.34
CA ALA A 199 -6.92 -0.80 -0.55
C ALA A 199 -6.02 -1.96 -0.13
N ARG A 200 -4.79 -1.65 0.32
CA ARG A 200 -3.79 -2.62 0.82
C ARG A 200 -4.28 -3.36 2.06
N ASP A 201 -5.19 -2.77 2.84
CA ASP A 201 -5.78 -3.46 4.00
C ASP A 201 -7.14 -4.07 3.67
N LEU A 202 -8.06 -3.30 3.09
CA LEU A 202 -9.45 -3.72 2.89
C LEU A 202 -9.58 -4.87 1.89
N GLY A 203 -8.90 -4.79 0.73
CA GLY A 203 -8.97 -5.84 -0.30
C GLY A 203 -8.50 -7.20 0.23
N PRO A 204 -7.29 -7.30 0.79
CA PRO A 204 -6.80 -8.53 1.41
C PRO A 204 -7.62 -8.98 2.62
N ARG A 205 -8.16 -8.07 3.42
CA ARG A 205 -9.04 -8.41 4.55
C ARG A 205 -10.34 -9.08 4.08
N ILE A 206 -10.91 -8.60 2.98
CA ILE A 206 -12.05 -9.25 2.32
C ILE A 206 -11.63 -10.64 1.81
N ALA A 207 -10.45 -10.77 1.19
CA ALA A 207 -9.93 -12.07 0.75
C ALA A 207 -9.80 -13.04 1.93
N HIS A 208 -9.19 -12.62 3.04
CA HIS A 208 -9.10 -13.43 4.26
C HIS A 208 -10.49 -13.85 4.77
N ALA A 209 -11.48 -12.98 4.72
CA ALA A 209 -12.83 -13.30 5.19
C ALA A 209 -13.50 -14.39 4.33
N ILE A 210 -13.31 -14.35 3.01
CA ILE A 210 -13.99 -15.22 2.06
C ILE A 210 -13.25 -16.53 1.82
N LEU A 211 -11.92 -16.50 1.75
CA LEU A 211 -11.10 -17.67 1.40
C LEU A 211 -11.21 -18.79 2.45
N PRO A 212 -11.18 -20.07 2.03
CA PRO A 212 -11.30 -21.22 2.92
C PRO A 212 -9.97 -21.55 3.63
N ILE A 213 -9.43 -20.60 4.39
CA ILE A 213 -8.18 -20.76 5.10
C ILE A 213 -8.42 -21.57 6.38
N LYS A 214 -7.79 -22.73 6.48
CA LYS A 214 -7.93 -23.63 7.64
C LYS A 214 -7.47 -22.92 8.93
N GLY A 215 -8.34 -22.85 9.93
CA GLY A 215 -8.01 -22.27 11.25
C GLY A 215 -7.68 -20.76 11.22
N LYS A 216 -8.26 -19.99 10.30
CA LYS A 216 -7.95 -18.57 10.12
C LYS A 216 -8.42 -17.63 11.23
N GLY A 217 -9.40 -18.03 12.03
CA GLY A 217 -10.00 -17.14 13.02
C GLY A 217 -10.85 -16.03 12.41
N GLY A 218 -11.01 -14.93 13.13
CA GLY A 218 -11.70 -13.73 12.66
C GLY A 218 -10.84 -12.87 11.74
N SER A 219 -11.49 -12.00 10.94
CA SER A 219 -10.79 -11.10 10.00
C SER A 219 -10.53 -9.70 10.58
N GLY A 220 -10.69 -9.48 11.88
CA GLY A 220 -10.36 -8.24 12.58
C GLY A 220 -11.15 -7.01 12.10
N TRP A 221 -12.43 -7.18 11.76
CA TRP A 221 -13.29 -6.09 11.27
C TRP A 221 -13.47 -4.94 12.26
N ASP A 222 -13.37 -5.22 13.54
CA ASP A 222 -13.41 -4.25 14.63
C ASP A 222 -12.20 -3.30 14.66
N TYR A 223 -11.13 -3.63 13.94
CA TYR A 223 -9.95 -2.79 13.75
C TYR A 223 -9.91 -2.13 12.37
N SER A 224 -10.60 -2.67 11.37
CA SER A 224 -10.47 -2.30 9.95
C SER A 224 -10.71 -0.82 9.65
N TRP A 225 -11.46 -0.10 10.49
CA TRP A 225 -11.70 1.33 10.32
C TRP A 225 -10.43 2.18 10.47
N ILE A 226 -9.44 1.73 11.25
CA ILE A 226 -8.19 2.46 11.48
C ILE A 226 -7.33 2.52 10.21
N PRO A 227 -7.02 1.40 9.52
CA PRO A 227 -6.27 1.42 8.25
C PRO A 227 -7.07 2.02 7.07
N ILE A 228 -8.32 2.41 7.28
CA ILE A 228 -9.11 3.18 6.31
C ILE A 228 -9.12 4.67 6.70
N ALA A 229 -9.60 5.00 7.89
CA ALA A 229 -9.76 6.39 8.34
C ALA A 229 -8.41 7.09 8.55
N GLY A 230 -7.43 6.40 9.14
CA GLY A 230 -6.10 6.96 9.38
C GLY A 230 -5.44 7.45 8.09
N PRO A 231 -5.30 6.60 7.06
CA PRO A 231 -4.74 7.03 5.79
C PRO A 231 -5.52 8.15 5.09
N LEU A 232 -6.84 8.12 5.10
CA LEU A 232 -7.64 9.19 4.48
C LEU A 232 -7.46 10.53 5.20
N LEU A 233 -7.42 10.53 6.53
CA LEU A 233 -7.13 11.73 7.33
C LEU A 233 -5.69 12.22 7.11
N GLY A 234 -4.72 11.32 7.10
CA GLY A 234 -3.33 11.64 6.82
C GLY A 234 -3.14 12.29 5.45
N ALA A 235 -3.81 11.75 4.43
CA ALA A 235 -3.79 12.31 3.08
C ALA A 235 -4.40 13.72 3.01
N ALA A 236 -5.54 13.94 3.66
CA ALA A 236 -6.17 15.26 3.71
C ALA A 236 -5.28 16.30 4.43
N LEU A 237 -4.66 15.92 5.54
CA LEU A 237 -3.72 16.77 6.25
C LEU A 237 -2.47 17.08 5.40
N ALA A 238 -1.91 16.08 4.71
CA ALA A 238 -0.75 16.28 3.84
C ALA A 238 -1.05 17.24 2.69
N ALA A 239 -2.19 17.05 2.02
CA ALA A 239 -2.65 17.95 0.96
C ALA A 239 -2.88 19.37 1.47
N GLY A 240 -3.50 19.54 2.65
CA GLY A 240 -3.64 20.85 3.30
C GLY A 240 -2.29 21.51 3.63
N CYS A 241 -1.33 20.74 4.14
CA CYS A 241 0.03 21.23 4.38
C CYS A 241 0.74 21.62 3.07
N SER A 242 0.61 20.82 2.01
CA SER A 242 1.28 21.10 0.74
C SER A 242 0.82 22.42 0.10
N LEU A 243 -0.46 22.77 0.21
CA LEU A 243 -1.00 24.05 -0.26
C LEU A 243 -0.44 25.29 0.49
N LEU A 244 0.19 25.07 1.66
CA LEU A 244 0.81 26.14 2.44
C LEU A 244 2.34 26.20 2.25
N ILE A 245 2.97 25.10 1.81
CA ILE A 245 4.43 24.95 1.76
C ILE A 245 4.96 25.04 0.34
N PHE A 246 4.26 24.50 -0.62
CA PHE A 246 4.61 24.47 -2.06
C PHE A 246 3.67 25.33 -2.89
#